data_ade00a88de4feb5731a715329c75dbb1
#
_entry.id   ade00a88de4feb5731a715329c75dbb1
#
_cell.length_a   1.000
_cell.length_b   1.000
_cell.length_c   1.000
_cell.angle_alpha   90.00
_cell.angle_beta   90.00
_cell.angle_gamma   90.00
#
_symmetry.space_group_name_H-M   'P 1'
#
loop_
_entity.id
_entity.type
_entity.pdbx_description
1 polymer ?
#
loop_
_entity_poly.entity_id
_entity_poly.type
_entity_poly.pdbx_seq_one_letter_code
_entity_poly.pdbx_strand_id
1 'polypeptide(L)'
;AKYLVDSHVERVEGNEVMLRDGASYTAKIIVGAGGHNDPLRRDHWDESSLKIPVKFVLMDGDFGDVVELHFGSMAPGGYAWMFPKSSGANIGIGIQRSFSKGRSLNQYAEEFISKYEGEISFRGAGSLPMSGSIRTFVKGNYLLVGDAAGMVLPSNGAGITIAMIGG
;
A
#
# COMPACT_ATOMS: atom_id res chain seq x y z
N ALA A 1 16.62 17.05 -9.08
CA ALA A 1 15.84 15.95 -9.65
C ALA A 1 14.76 16.50 -10.59
N LYS A 2 14.44 15.77 -11.64
CA LYS A 2 13.31 16.07 -12.53
C LYS A 2 12.15 15.17 -12.12
N TYR A 3 10.98 15.76 -11.91
CA TYR A 3 9.74 15.03 -11.62
C TYR A 3 8.84 15.07 -12.85
N LEU A 4 8.23 13.93 -13.15
CA LEU A 4 7.20 13.78 -14.18
C LEU A 4 5.92 13.37 -13.45
N VAL A 5 4.93 14.25 -13.44
CA VAL A 5 3.58 13.98 -12.90
C VAL A 5 2.71 13.37 -14.00
N ASP A 6 1.66 12.66 -13.61
CA ASP A 6 0.70 11.99 -14.51
C ASP A 6 1.36 11.04 -15.55
N SER A 7 2.54 10.53 -15.19
CA SER A 7 3.37 9.69 -16.06
C SER A 7 3.32 8.23 -15.60
N HIS A 8 2.40 7.46 -16.18
CA HIS A 8 2.22 6.05 -15.82
C HIS A 8 3.19 5.17 -16.58
N VAL A 9 4.06 4.48 -15.85
CA VAL A 9 4.94 3.45 -16.42
C VAL A 9 4.10 2.24 -16.82
N GLU A 10 4.21 1.81 -18.07
CA GLU A 10 3.54 0.63 -18.60
C GLU A 10 4.41 -0.60 -18.44
N ARG A 11 5.67 -0.53 -18.85
CA ARG A 11 6.65 -1.62 -18.73
C ARG A 11 8.09 -1.11 -18.66
N VAL A 12 8.97 -1.99 -18.23
CA VAL A 12 10.42 -1.75 -18.19
C VAL A 12 11.13 -2.90 -18.89
N GLU A 13 12.02 -2.58 -19.84
CA GLU A 13 12.77 -3.57 -20.59
C GLU A 13 14.21 -3.08 -20.84
N GLY A 14 15.21 -3.88 -20.43
CA GLY A 14 16.62 -3.48 -20.52
C GLY A 14 16.89 -2.19 -19.75
N ASN A 15 17.33 -1.15 -20.47
CA ASN A 15 17.58 0.18 -19.90
C ASN A 15 16.44 1.17 -20.16
N GLU A 16 15.33 0.71 -20.71
CA GLU A 16 14.22 1.55 -21.17
C GLU A 16 12.99 1.43 -20.27
N VAL A 17 12.44 2.58 -19.90
CA VAL A 17 11.17 2.73 -19.18
C VAL A 17 10.14 3.31 -20.14
N MET A 18 9.08 2.57 -20.42
CA MET A 18 8.02 2.94 -21.35
C MET A 18 6.80 3.41 -20.60
N LEU A 19 6.27 4.56 -21.01
CA LEU A 19 5.05 5.14 -20.47
C LEU A 19 3.82 4.78 -21.34
N ARG A 20 2.64 4.84 -20.74
CA ARG A 20 1.36 4.58 -21.43
C ARG A 20 1.06 5.53 -22.57
N ASP A 21 1.59 6.76 -22.54
CA ASP A 21 1.42 7.77 -23.58
C ASP A 21 2.36 7.57 -24.77
N GLY A 22 3.20 6.53 -24.74
CA GLY A 22 4.16 6.18 -25.77
C GLY A 22 5.54 6.82 -25.60
N ALA A 23 5.73 7.70 -24.61
CA ALA A 23 7.05 8.22 -24.29
C ALA A 23 7.95 7.14 -23.67
N SER A 24 9.26 7.24 -23.90
CA SER A 24 10.22 6.35 -23.26
C SER A 24 11.41 7.13 -22.68
N TYR A 25 12.05 6.53 -21.69
CA TYR A 25 13.23 7.07 -21.01
C TYR A 25 14.27 5.98 -20.82
N THR A 26 15.53 6.31 -21.08
CA THR A 26 16.64 5.39 -20.89
C THR A 26 17.41 5.74 -19.63
N ALA A 27 17.74 4.74 -18.81
CA ALA A 27 18.50 4.92 -17.59
C ALA A 27 19.56 3.82 -17.41
N LYS A 28 20.66 4.15 -16.74
CA LYS A 28 21.70 3.16 -16.38
C LYS A 28 21.26 2.27 -15.22
N ILE A 29 20.45 2.82 -14.32
CA ILE A 29 19.86 2.14 -13.15
C ILE A 29 18.40 2.52 -13.11
N ILE A 30 17.54 1.55 -12.86
CA ILE A 30 16.09 1.73 -12.72
C ILE A 30 15.67 1.26 -11.34
N VAL A 31 14.99 2.13 -10.61
CA VAL A 31 14.50 1.83 -9.27
C VAL A 31 12.97 1.76 -9.29
N GLY A 32 12.43 0.58 -8.98
CA GLY A 32 11.00 0.37 -8.78
C GLY A 32 10.60 0.74 -7.35
N ALA A 33 9.85 1.81 -7.21
CA ALA A 33 9.30 2.32 -5.95
C ALA A 33 7.78 2.57 -6.05
N GLY A 34 7.12 1.98 -7.05
CA GLY A 34 5.70 2.16 -7.37
C GLY A 34 4.75 1.32 -6.52
N GLY A 35 5.19 0.83 -5.37
CA GLY A 35 4.39 0.02 -4.47
C GLY A 35 4.24 -1.43 -4.93
N HIS A 36 3.30 -2.16 -4.36
CA HIS A 36 3.16 -3.61 -4.60
C HIS A 36 2.73 -3.99 -6.04
N ASN A 37 2.25 -3.04 -6.84
CA ASN A 37 1.90 -3.20 -8.25
C ASN A 37 2.95 -2.59 -9.19
N ASP A 38 4.14 -2.32 -8.70
CA ASP A 38 5.23 -1.75 -9.48
C ASP A 38 5.47 -2.53 -10.78
N PRO A 39 5.51 -1.87 -11.95
CA PRO A 39 5.73 -2.52 -13.24
C PRO A 39 7.06 -3.26 -13.32
N LEU A 40 8.14 -2.69 -12.76
CA LEU A 40 9.45 -3.32 -12.75
C LEU A 40 9.42 -4.65 -11.98
N ARG A 41 8.74 -4.65 -10.81
CA ARG A 41 8.54 -5.88 -10.03
C ARG A 41 7.72 -6.90 -10.82
N ARG A 42 6.59 -6.50 -11.39
CA ARG A 42 5.71 -7.38 -12.15
C ARG A 42 6.43 -8.06 -13.31
N ASP A 43 7.27 -7.32 -14.01
CA ASP A 43 7.89 -7.78 -15.25
C ASP A 43 9.17 -8.61 -15.00
N HIS A 44 9.83 -8.44 -13.85
CA HIS A 44 11.16 -9.04 -13.61
C HIS A 44 11.30 -9.89 -12.35
N TRP A 45 10.27 -9.96 -11.47
CA TRP A 45 10.29 -10.79 -10.26
C TRP A 45 9.08 -11.72 -10.21
N ASP A 46 9.35 -13.03 -10.13
CA ASP A 46 8.31 -14.08 -10.07
C ASP A 46 7.76 -14.31 -8.67
N GLU A 47 8.27 -13.63 -7.66
CA GLU A 47 7.86 -13.81 -6.28
C GLU A 47 6.45 -13.27 -6.04
N SER A 48 5.51 -14.18 -5.80
CA SER A 48 4.16 -13.81 -5.35
C SER A 48 4.20 -13.24 -3.94
N SER A 49 3.31 -12.30 -3.62
CA SER A 49 3.12 -11.82 -2.27
C SER A 49 1.66 -11.92 -1.84
N LEU A 50 1.45 -12.33 -0.59
CA LEU A 50 0.14 -12.18 0.03
C LEU A 50 -0.19 -10.69 0.07
N LYS A 51 -1.35 -10.33 -0.47
CA LYS A 51 -1.85 -8.95 -0.47
C LYS A 51 -3.10 -8.86 0.38
N ILE A 52 -3.11 -7.93 1.32
CA ILE A 52 -4.29 -7.62 2.12
C ILE A 52 -4.92 -6.35 1.55
N PRO A 53 -6.13 -6.44 1.02
CA PRO A 53 -6.85 -5.25 0.57
C PRO A 53 -7.25 -4.39 1.77
N VAL A 54 -7.14 -3.08 1.58
CA VAL A 54 -7.47 -2.08 2.60
C VAL A 54 -8.41 -1.03 2.05
N LYS A 55 -9.27 -0.48 2.92
CA LYS A 55 -10.06 0.72 2.68
C LYS A 55 -9.93 1.66 3.84
N PHE A 56 -9.91 2.96 3.54
CA PHE A 56 -9.84 3.99 4.56
C PHE A 56 -10.54 5.26 4.13
N VAL A 57 -10.83 6.09 5.10
CA VAL A 57 -11.31 7.46 4.90
C VAL A 57 -10.39 8.42 5.64
N LEU A 58 -10.33 9.65 5.14
CA LEU A 58 -9.97 10.80 5.95
C LEU A 58 -11.28 11.44 6.40
N MET A 59 -11.43 11.61 7.69
CA MET A 59 -12.63 12.15 8.33
C MET A 59 -12.23 13.37 9.13
N ASP A 60 -12.84 14.50 8.85
CA ASP A 60 -12.61 15.75 9.56
C ASP A 60 -13.44 15.75 10.84
N GLY A 61 -12.88 16.25 11.93
CA GLY A 61 -13.50 16.24 13.25
C GLY A 61 -12.48 16.19 14.38
N ASP A 62 -12.97 16.13 15.60
CA ASP A 62 -12.13 15.93 16.79
C ASP A 62 -12.13 14.44 17.18
N PHE A 63 -10.98 13.81 17.07
CA PHE A 63 -10.76 12.38 17.38
C PHE A 63 -9.82 12.18 18.57
N GLY A 64 -9.49 13.25 19.29
CA GLY A 64 -8.54 13.18 20.40
C GLY A 64 -7.13 12.85 19.94
N ASP A 65 -6.35 12.22 20.81
CA ASP A 65 -4.93 11.93 20.63
C ASP A 65 -4.57 10.44 20.77
N VAL A 66 -5.57 9.57 20.87
CA VAL A 66 -5.39 8.13 21.07
C VAL A 66 -5.47 7.38 19.75
N VAL A 67 -4.43 6.62 19.42
CA VAL A 67 -4.43 5.68 18.30
C VAL A 67 -5.24 4.44 18.68
N GLU A 68 -6.18 4.05 17.85
CA GLU A 68 -6.97 2.83 18.05
C GLU A 68 -6.60 1.76 17.02
N LEU A 69 -6.46 0.53 17.51
CA LEU A 69 -6.31 -0.67 16.69
C LEU A 69 -7.31 -1.73 17.13
N HIS A 70 -8.11 -2.22 16.20
CA HIS A 70 -9.16 -3.21 16.44
C HIS A 70 -8.87 -4.50 15.68
N PHE A 71 -8.89 -5.62 16.39
CA PHE A 71 -8.55 -6.94 15.87
C PHE A 71 -9.73 -7.92 15.97
N GLY A 72 -9.55 -9.14 15.52
CA GLY A 72 -10.50 -10.24 15.65
C GLY A 72 -11.65 -10.16 14.66
N SER A 73 -12.88 -10.33 15.15
CA SER A 73 -14.07 -10.39 14.28
C SER A 73 -14.38 -9.09 13.55
N MET A 74 -13.88 -7.97 14.06
CA MET A 74 -14.00 -6.66 13.42
C MET A 74 -13.22 -6.60 12.11
N ALA A 75 -12.04 -7.18 12.08
CA ALA A 75 -11.12 -7.16 10.93
C ALA A 75 -10.46 -8.53 10.74
N PRO A 76 -11.18 -9.53 10.20
CA PRO A 76 -10.69 -10.91 10.13
C PRO A 76 -9.39 -11.05 9.36
N GLY A 77 -8.36 -11.59 10.02
CA GLY A 77 -7.03 -11.78 9.43
C GLY A 77 -6.22 -10.51 9.18
N GLY A 78 -6.69 -9.37 9.71
CA GLY A 78 -6.04 -8.07 9.64
C GLY A 78 -6.37 -7.22 10.86
N TYR A 79 -6.50 -5.91 10.68
CA TYR A 79 -6.96 -4.99 11.71
C TYR A 79 -7.67 -3.77 11.11
N ALA A 80 -8.49 -3.12 11.94
CA ALA A 80 -9.04 -1.81 11.67
C ALA A 80 -8.35 -0.78 12.57
N TRP A 81 -8.28 0.46 12.11
CA TRP A 81 -7.57 1.53 12.79
C TRP A 81 -8.31 2.84 12.75
N MET A 82 -8.06 3.64 13.78
CA MET A 82 -8.32 5.07 13.79
C MET A 82 -7.03 5.78 14.24
N PHE A 83 -6.47 6.57 13.35
CA PHE A 83 -5.25 7.34 13.57
C PHE A 83 -5.59 8.83 13.56
N PRO A 84 -5.60 9.47 14.73
CA PRO A 84 -5.92 10.88 14.83
C PRO A 84 -4.86 11.74 14.15
N LYS A 85 -5.28 12.87 13.64
CA LYS A 85 -4.49 13.94 13.06
C LYS A 85 -4.92 15.27 13.67
N SER A 86 -4.21 16.35 13.37
CA SER A 86 -4.48 17.67 13.92
C SER A 86 -5.89 18.23 13.66
N SER A 87 -6.57 17.77 12.60
CA SER A 87 -7.89 18.26 12.21
C SER A 87 -8.87 17.15 11.81
N GLY A 88 -8.58 15.92 12.22
CA GLY A 88 -9.40 14.77 11.83
C GLY A 88 -8.73 13.44 12.13
N ALA A 89 -9.11 12.39 11.41
CA ALA A 89 -8.49 11.09 11.54
C ALA A 89 -8.38 10.35 10.19
N ASN A 90 -7.42 9.41 10.14
CA ASN A 90 -7.41 8.35 9.14
C ASN A 90 -8.04 7.10 9.76
N ILE A 91 -9.20 6.71 9.24
CA ILE A 91 -9.97 5.57 9.74
C ILE A 91 -10.05 4.52 8.64
N GLY A 92 -9.62 3.30 8.94
CA GLY A 92 -9.55 2.29 7.90
C GLY A 92 -9.54 0.86 8.42
N ILE A 93 -9.54 -0.06 7.48
CA ILE A 93 -9.59 -1.49 7.76
C ILE A 93 -8.90 -2.27 6.65
N GLY A 94 -8.14 -3.27 7.05
CA GLY A 94 -7.61 -4.32 6.20
C GLY A 94 -8.09 -5.68 6.66
N ILE A 95 -8.54 -6.53 5.73
CA ILE A 95 -8.96 -7.89 6.04
C ILE A 95 -8.31 -8.90 5.10
N GLN A 96 -8.05 -10.08 5.58
CA GLN A 96 -7.65 -11.19 4.74
C GLN A 96 -8.91 -11.95 4.27
N ARG A 97 -9.09 -12.01 2.95
CA ARG A 97 -10.31 -12.55 2.32
C ARG A 97 -10.65 -13.98 2.77
N SER A 98 -9.65 -14.82 3.02
CA SER A 98 -9.84 -16.18 3.50
C SER A 98 -10.53 -16.28 4.87
N PHE A 99 -10.47 -15.23 5.68
CA PHE A 99 -11.10 -15.18 7.01
C PHE A 99 -12.41 -14.39 7.04
N SER A 100 -12.83 -13.79 5.92
CA SER A 100 -13.96 -12.86 5.85
C SER A 100 -15.37 -13.50 5.97
N LYS A 101 -15.44 -14.84 6.03
CA LYS A 101 -16.70 -15.58 6.13
C LYS A 101 -17.76 -15.16 5.08
N GLY A 102 -17.29 -14.83 3.86
CA GLY A 102 -18.16 -14.44 2.75
C GLY A 102 -18.57 -12.97 2.74
N ARG A 103 -18.24 -12.18 3.75
CA ARG A 103 -18.48 -10.72 3.75
C ARG A 103 -17.40 -10.00 2.93
N SER A 104 -17.78 -8.93 2.26
CA SER A 104 -16.86 -8.08 1.50
C SER A 104 -16.10 -7.10 2.39
N LEU A 105 -14.92 -6.64 1.93
CA LEU A 105 -14.19 -5.55 2.59
C LEU A 105 -15.06 -4.28 2.73
N ASN A 106 -15.95 -4.01 1.76
CA ASN A 106 -16.84 -2.86 1.82
C ASN A 106 -17.77 -2.93 3.05
N GLN A 107 -18.40 -4.08 3.28
CA GLN A 107 -19.30 -4.27 4.41
C GLN A 107 -18.59 -4.08 5.76
N TYR A 108 -17.36 -4.61 5.87
CA TYR A 108 -16.54 -4.39 7.08
C TYR A 108 -16.12 -2.94 7.24
N ALA A 109 -15.73 -2.27 6.13
CA ALA A 109 -15.31 -0.88 6.17
C ALA A 109 -16.48 0.06 6.55
N GLU A 110 -17.64 -0.12 5.96
CA GLU A 110 -18.83 0.66 6.27
C GLU A 110 -19.26 0.49 7.75
N GLU A 111 -19.29 -0.76 8.23
CA GLU A 111 -19.61 -1.05 9.63
C GLU A 111 -18.59 -0.44 10.61
N PHE A 112 -17.32 -0.44 10.28
CA PHE A 112 -16.29 0.14 11.14
C PHE A 112 -16.30 1.66 11.10
N ILE A 113 -16.34 2.25 9.91
CA ILE A 113 -16.31 3.71 9.73
C ILE A 113 -17.55 4.37 10.34
N SER A 114 -18.71 3.72 10.27
CA SER A 114 -19.97 4.26 10.84
C SER A 114 -19.97 4.41 12.37
N LYS A 115 -18.96 3.91 13.06
CA LYS A 115 -18.78 4.11 14.52
C LYS A 115 -18.23 5.48 14.88
N TYR A 116 -17.75 6.21 13.89
CA TYR A 116 -17.13 7.52 14.06
C TYR A 116 -17.99 8.59 13.42
N GLU A 117 -18.04 9.75 14.05
CA GLU A 117 -18.79 10.91 13.59
C GLU A 117 -17.83 11.97 13.03
N GLY A 118 -18.14 12.52 11.86
CA GLY A 118 -17.35 13.54 11.18
C GLY A 118 -17.66 13.61 9.70
N GLU A 119 -17.11 14.61 9.04
CA GLU A 119 -17.22 14.78 7.59
C GLU A 119 -16.14 13.99 6.86
N ILE A 120 -16.53 13.13 5.91
CA ILE A 120 -15.57 12.38 5.13
C ILE A 120 -15.05 13.25 3.98
N SER A 121 -13.82 13.72 4.10
CA SER A 121 -13.14 14.53 3.08
C SER A 121 -12.46 13.70 1.98
N PHE A 122 -12.11 12.43 2.26
CA PHE A 122 -11.47 11.55 1.28
C PHE A 122 -11.81 10.08 1.53
N ARG A 123 -11.92 9.31 0.44
CA ARG A 123 -12.04 7.84 0.48
C ARG A 123 -10.92 7.21 -0.33
N GLY A 124 -10.18 6.30 0.28
CA GLY A 124 -9.07 5.59 -0.35
C GLY A 124 -9.20 4.09 -0.27
N ALA A 125 -8.53 3.42 -1.19
CA ALA A 125 -8.39 1.98 -1.17
C ALA A 125 -7.01 1.60 -1.71
N GLY A 126 -6.51 0.45 -1.27
CA GLY A 126 -5.23 -0.07 -1.69
C GLY A 126 -5.07 -1.52 -1.30
N SER A 127 -3.85 -1.99 -1.38
CA SER A 127 -3.48 -3.26 -0.76
C SER A 127 -2.05 -3.22 -0.26
N LEU A 128 -1.80 -3.96 0.80
CA LEU A 128 -0.51 -4.06 1.46
C LEU A 128 0.13 -5.41 1.15
N PRO A 129 1.42 -5.45 0.79
CA PRO A 129 2.16 -6.71 0.71
C PRO A 129 2.42 -7.22 2.13
N MET A 130 2.00 -8.45 2.44
CA MET A 130 2.09 -9.01 3.78
C MET A 130 2.95 -10.28 3.85
N SER A 131 3.72 -10.57 2.80
CA SER A 131 4.63 -11.73 2.75
C SER A 131 6.02 -11.43 3.30
N GLY A 132 6.28 -10.17 3.69
CA GLY A 132 7.62 -9.70 3.97
C GLY A 132 8.43 -9.37 2.73
N SER A 133 9.68 -9.03 2.93
CA SER A 133 10.59 -8.64 1.86
C SER A 133 10.90 -9.79 0.91
N ILE A 134 11.04 -9.45 -0.36
CA ILE A 134 11.55 -10.38 -1.38
C ILE A 134 13.00 -10.75 -1.09
N ARG A 135 13.45 -11.89 -1.62
CA ARG A 135 14.81 -12.41 -1.36
C ARG A 135 15.91 -11.58 -2.01
N THR A 136 15.63 -11.01 -3.18
CA THR A 136 16.64 -10.30 -3.98
C THR A 136 16.08 -8.96 -4.42
N PHE A 137 16.65 -7.87 -3.92
CA PHE A 137 16.23 -6.51 -4.26
C PHE A 137 16.84 -5.98 -5.54
N VAL A 138 17.92 -6.61 -6.02
CA VAL A 138 18.71 -6.17 -7.17
C VAL A 138 18.79 -7.27 -8.21
N LYS A 139 18.48 -6.96 -9.46
CA LYS A 139 18.68 -7.81 -10.63
C LYS A 139 19.34 -6.98 -11.75
N GLY A 140 20.64 -7.16 -11.95
CA GLY A 140 21.37 -6.37 -12.94
C GLY A 140 21.34 -4.88 -12.60
N ASN A 141 20.71 -4.08 -13.45
CA ASN A 141 20.53 -2.65 -13.28
C ASN A 141 19.19 -2.25 -12.64
N TYR A 142 18.42 -3.22 -12.19
CA TYR A 142 17.12 -3.02 -11.55
C TYR A 142 17.21 -3.14 -10.05
N LEU A 143 16.57 -2.21 -9.33
CA LEU A 143 16.44 -2.22 -7.88
C LEU A 143 14.98 -2.07 -7.50
N LEU A 144 14.55 -2.74 -6.42
CA LEU A 144 13.24 -2.54 -5.82
C LEU A 144 13.38 -2.01 -4.40
N VAL A 145 12.52 -1.06 -4.03
CA VAL A 145 12.46 -0.47 -2.69
C VAL A 145 11.02 -0.34 -2.20
N GLY A 146 10.85 -0.16 -0.91
CA GLY A 146 9.53 0.01 -0.29
C GLY A 146 8.60 -1.19 -0.51
N ASP A 147 7.31 -0.94 -0.70
CA ASP A 147 6.31 -1.99 -0.93
C ASP A 147 6.55 -2.78 -2.21
N ALA A 148 7.23 -2.20 -3.21
CA ALA A 148 7.66 -2.92 -4.41
C ALA A 148 8.63 -4.05 -4.06
N ALA A 149 9.47 -3.86 -3.06
CA ALA A 149 10.38 -4.86 -2.51
C ALA A 149 9.76 -5.70 -1.38
N GLY A 150 8.49 -5.47 -1.03
CA GLY A 150 7.84 -6.10 0.11
C GLY A 150 8.40 -5.65 1.45
N MET A 151 8.98 -4.44 1.53
CA MET A 151 9.56 -3.87 2.75
C MET A 151 8.47 -3.42 3.73
N VAL A 152 7.66 -4.36 4.15
CA VAL A 152 6.54 -4.19 5.08
C VAL A 152 6.64 -5.27 6.15
N LEU A 153 6.41 -4.89 7.41
CA LEU A 153 6.33 -5.86 8.51
C LEU A 153 5.05 -6.71 8.36
N PRO A 154 5.16 -8.02 8.18
CA PRO A 154 3.99 -8.88 7.99
C PRO A 154 3.04 -8.92 9.19
N SER A 155 3.53 -8.57 10.38
CA SER A 155 2.75 -8.59 11.62
C SER A 155 1.72 -7.46 11.74
N ASN A 156 2.02 -6.29 11.16
CA ASN A 156 1.20 -5.09 11.37
C ASN A 156 1.09 -4.17 10.14
N GLY A 157 1.70 -4.52 9.01
CA GLY A 157 1.66 -3.70 7.80
C GLY A 157 2.51 -2.43 7.84
N ALA A 158 3.36 -2.24 8.85
CA ALA A 158 4.24 -1.07 8.94
C ALA A 158 5.36 -1.15 7.89
N GLY A 159 5.36 -0.21 6.94
CA GLY A 159 6.31 -0.19 5.82
C GLY A 159 7.21 1.04 5.79
N ILE A 160 6.75 2.19 6.30
CA ILE A 160 7.45 3.47 6.12
C ILE A 160 8.89 3.42 6.63
N THR A 161 9.09 2.99 7.87
CA THR A 161 10.43 2.92 8.49
C THR A 161 11.35 1.98 7.74
N ILE A 162 10.85 0.80 7.34
CA ILE A 162 11.65 -0.19 6.62
C ILE A 162 11.99 0.31 5.21
N ALA A 163 11.04 0.95 4.53
CA ALA A 163 11.27 1.55 3.22
C ALA A 163 12.32 2.67 3.29
N MET A 164 12.31 3.50 4.34
CA MET A 164 13.33 4.54 4.55
C MET A 164 14.72 3.97 4.83
N ILE A 165 14.82 2.83 5.51
CA ILE A 165 16.11 2.16 5.75
C ILE A 165 16.61 1.48 4.47
N GLY A 166 15.71 0.96 3.65
CA GLY A 166 16.06 0.23 2.44
C GLY A 166 16.37 1.11 1.23
N GLY A 167 15.94 2.38 1.24
CA GLY A 167 16.20 3.37 0.18
C GLY A 167 17.42 4.21 0.49
#